data_2071790c8958078c0fa2603dfdd37e66
#
_entry.id   2071790c8958078c0fa2603dfdd37e66
#
_cell.length_a   1.000
_cell.length_b   1.000
_cell.length_c   1.000
_cell.angle_alpha   90.00
_cell.angle_beta   90.00
_cell.angle_gamma   90.00
#
_symmetry.space_group_name_H-M   'P 1'
#
loop_
_entity.id
_entity.type
_entity.pdbx_description
1 polymer ?
#
loop_
_entity_poly.entity_id
_entity_poly.type
_entity_poly.pdbx_seq_one_letter_code
_entity_poly.pdbx_strand_id
1 'polypeptide(L)'
;MRRQLEDNPLYGGIVNKTKLASILTLAVLILAVMAFAQTDPGVQSGSRGTGAALPSVSADSPSGMAAFFNDGFARFQEVESVSGGANNGLGPRFNSNTCSSCHAQPAVGGSGPAVNPQFQFTSNGVAPGNTMPSFITANGPTVEVRFPFFFNRNGTVNMNAPNGGVEDLFTVTGRSDAGTCNSATTLPQPGFAAAQSAKNIIFRIPTPTFGAGLIENLDDSTLLVNQGKNLNNNFGISGSFNHNGNDGTISRFGWKAQNKSLHVFSGEAYNVEMGISNLLFTQDRPLPGEDQMGTGLPASCLNLGGKGYPEDSSNPSGSPQAAVLDDVSAFSNFMRSLAPPSPGGVVFNGQQVSAQTISTGGALFSSIGCATCHNPTPGMTQASNFTSSLSSAPVPAYSDIEIHHMGNGLADNVSQGGAGGDQFRTAPLWGLGQRIFLLHDGRTTNLMTAIKAHASRGSEASTVQSNFSNLSSTQQQEILDFLRSL
;
A
#
# COMPACT_ATOMS: atom_id res chain seq x y z
N MET A 1 -12.84 -80.66 61.38
CA MET A 1 -11.45 -80.54 60.80
C MET A 1 -11.13 -79.08 60.59
N ARG A 2 -10.25 -78.55 61.43
CA ARG A 2 -9.79 -77.13 61.36
C ARG A 2 -8.77 -76.99 60.21
N ARG A 3 -8.80 -75.88 59.48
CA ARG A 3 -7.66 -75.32 58.84
C ARG A 3 -7.72 -73.78 58.88
N GLN A 4 -6.64 -73.19 59.25
CA GLN A 4 -6.36 -71.81 59.57
C GLN A 4 -6.39 -70.96 58.34
N LEU A 5 -6.85 -69.69 58.47
CA LEU A 5 -6.60 -68.59 57.60
C LEU A 5 -5.30 -67.88 58.05
N GLU A 6 -4.35 -67.80 57.17
CA GLU A 6 -3.17 -66.97 57.34
C GLU A 6 -3.43 -65.54 56.78
N ASP A 7 -3.05 -64.59 57.64
CA ASP A 7 -3.09 -63.18 57.37
C ASP A 7 -2.02 -62.77 56.33
N ASN A 8 -2.38 -61.96 55.34
CA ASN A 8 -1.44 -61.32 54.41
C ASN A 8 -1.48 -59.79 54.61
N PRO A 9 -0.35 -59.11 54.96
CA PRO A 9 -0.34 -57.70 55.27
C PRO A 9 -0.39 -56.83 53.99
N LEU A 10 -1.29 -55.86 54.02
CA LEU A 10 -1.42 -54.78 53.04
C LEU A 10 -0.15 -53.95 52.98
N TYR A 11 0.51 -53.89 51.80
CA TYR A 11 1.51 -52.95 51.48
C TYR A 11 0.91 -51.54 51.30
N GLY A 12 1.00 -50.71 52.32
CA GLY A 12 0.78 -49.27 52.28
C GLY A 12 1.97 -48.59 51.61
N GLY A 13 1.83 -48.32 50.31
CA GLY A 13 2.84 -47.50 49.60
C GLY A 13 2.82 -46.06 50.13
N ILE A 14 3.84 -45.68 50.90
CA ILE A 14 4.07 -44.31 51.29
C ILE A 14 4.51 -43.56 50.04
N VAL A 15 3.59 -42.83 49.40
CA VAL A 15 3.92 -41.87 48.34
C VAL A 15 4.77 -40.78 48.96
N ASN A 16 6.03 -40.78 48.58
CA ASN A 16 7.06 -39.86 49.10
C ASN A 16 6.65 -38.41 48.71
N LYS A 17 6.15 -37.66 49.72
CA LYS A 17 5.64 -36.27 49.56
C LYS A 17 6.68 -35.35 48.93
N THR A 18 7.96 -35.63 49.06
CA THR A 18 9.07 -34.90 48.41
C THR A 18 9.10 -35.11 46.91
N LYS A 19 8.81 -36.30 46.38
CA LYS A 19 8.71 -36.54 44.92
C LYS A 19 7.49 -35.86 44.30
N LEU A 20 6.38 -35.83 45.02
CA LEU A 20 5.17 -35.12 44.54
C LEU A 20 5.36 -33.60 44.51
N ALA A 21 6.03 -33.04 45.54
CA ALA A 21 6.39 -31.61 45.55
C ALA A 21 7.35 -31.24 44.41
N SER A 22 8.37 -32.08 44.13
CA SER A 22 9.32 -31.86 43.04
C SER A 22 8.65 -31.94 41.65
N ILE A 23 7.68 -32.83 41.45
CA ILE A 23 6.93 -32.95 40.19
C ILE A 23 5.99 -31.76 40.05
N LEU A 24 5.32 -31.27 41.10
CA LEU A 24 4.49 -30.06 41.05
C LEU A 24 5.35 -28.81 40.80
N THR A 25 6.51 -28.67 41.41
CA THR A 25 7.41 -27.54 41.18
C THR A 25 7.99 -27.54 39.76
N LEU A 26 8.32 -28.71 39.20
CA LEU A 26 8.76 -28.84 37.82
C LEU A 26 7.63 -28.56 36.82
N ALA A 27 6.38 -29.00 37.11
CA ALA A 27 5.21 -28.69 36.28
C ALA A 27 4.86 -27.21 36.32
N VAL A 28 4.98 -26.51 37.44
CA VAL A 28 4.79 -25.08 37.59
C VAL A 28 5.89 -24.29 36.88
N LEU A 29 7.16 -24.76 36.93
CA LEU A 29 8.25 -24.16 36.16
C LEU A 29 8.11 -24.40 34.66
N ILE A 30 7.58 -25.54 34.20
CA ILE A 30 7.31 -25.80 32.78
C ILE A 30 6.10 -25.01 32.31
N LEU A 31 5.12 -24.73 33.14
CA LEU A 31 3.99 -23.81 32.80
C LEU A 31 4.40 -22.34 32.78
N ALA A 32 5.49 -21.95 33.50
CA ALA A 32 5.99 -20.57 33.45
C ALA A 32 6.89 -20.27 32.23
N VAL A 33 7.21 -21.27 31.41
CA VAL A 33 7.91 -21.13 30.12
C VAL A 33 6.98 -21.52 28.96
N MET A 34 5.71 -21.22 29.04
CA MET A 34 4.94 -21.00 27.84
C MET A 34 5.44 -19.68 27.27
N ALA A 35 6.44 -19.76 26.42
CA ALA A 35 6.80 -18.64 25.54
C ALA A 35 5.52 -18.29 24.79
N PHE A 36 4.86 -17.23 25.19
CA PHE A 36 3.78 -16.67 24.38
C PHE A 36 4.37 -16.38 23.01
N ALA A 37 3.96 -17.12 22.00
CA ALA A 37 4.32 -16.80 20.63
C ALA A 37 3.91 -15.36 20.38
N GLN A 38 4.83 -14.54 19.87
CA GLN A 38 4.52 -13.15 19.52
C GLN A 38 3.40 -13.16 18.49
N THR A 39 2.36 -12.37 18.76
CA THR A 39 1.18 -12.32 17.92
C THR A 39 0.92 -10.87 17.53
N ASP A 40 0.79 -10.62 16.23
CA ASP A 40 0.33 -9.33 15.75
C ASP A 40 -1.03 -9.00 16.39
N PRO A 41 -1.19 -7.86 17.09
CA PRO A 41 -2.47 -7.43 17.64
C PRO A 41 -3.59 -7.32 16.60
N GLY A 42 -3.23 -7.28 15.31
CA GLY A 42 -4.18 -7.12 14.20
C GLY A 42 -4.58 -5.68 13.97
N VAL A 43 -5.49 -5.50 13.02
CA VAL A 43 -6.01 -4.18 12.65
C VAL A 43 -6.76 -3.56 13.83
N GLN A 44 -6.40 -2.33 14.18
CA GLN A 44 -6.97 -1.62 15.31
C GLN A 44 -8.22 -0.83 14.89
N SER A 45 -9.23 -0.86 15.73
CA SER A 45 -10.44 -0.05 15.59
C SER A 45 -10.25 1.35 16.20
N GLY A 46 -11.23 2.23 15.96
CA GLY A 46 -11.26 3.58 16.51
C GLY A 46 -10.79 4.66 15.54
N SER A 47 -11.21 5.88 15.79
CA SER A 47 -10.82 7.02 14.94
C SER A 47 -9.38 7.42 15.23
N ARG A 48 -8.61 7.56 14.15
CA ARG A 48 -7.24 8.11 14.18
C ARG A 48 -7.12 9.37 13.32
N GLY A 49 -8.24 10.02 13.05
CA GLY A 49 -8.30 11.18 12.16
C GLY A 49 -8.14 10.84 10.67
N THR A 50 -8.18 9.55 10.32
CA THR A 50 -8.09 9.09 8.92
C THR A 50 -9.25 9.61 8.09
N GLY A 51 -8.95 10.16 6.90
CA GLY A 51 -9.94 10.79 6.04
C GLY A 51 -10.30 12.23 6.42
N ALA A 52 -9.81 12.75 7.54
CA ALA A 52 -10.03 14.15 7.92
C ALA A 52 -9.18 15.11 7.10
N ALA A 53 -9.68 16.31 6.88
CA ALA A 53 -8.91 17.42 6.32
C ALA A 53 -7.87 17.94 7.32
N LEU A 54 -6.79 18.53 6.79
CA LEU A 54 -5.85 19.32 7.60
C LEU A 54 -6.57 20.46 8.34
N PRO A 55 -6.13 20.85 9.55
CA PRO A 55 -6.84 21.86 10.36
C PRO A 55 -7.12 23.17 9.63
N SER A 56 -6.18 23.65 8.81
CA SER A 56 -6.38 24.90 8.04
C SER A 56 -7.24 24.74 6.79
N VAL A 57 -7.72 23.53 6.50
CA VAL A 57 -8.61 23.21 5.36
C VAL A 57 -10.01 22.87 5.84
N SER A 58 -10.22 22.64 7.15
CA SER A 58 -11.52 22.30 7.72
C SER A 58 -12.58 23.39 7.48
N ALA A 59 -13.86 23.03 7.60
CA ALA A 59 -14.98 23.94 7.38
C ALA A 59 -14.94 25.19 8.28
N ASP A 60 -14.35 25.06 9.46
CA ASP A 60 -14.20 26.16 10.43
C ASP A 60 -13.01 27.08 10.10
N SER A 61 -12.21 26.75 9.09
CA SER A 61 -11.05 27.55 8.71
C SER A 61 -11.45 28.71 7.80
N PRO A 62 -10.91 29.92 8.04
CA PRO A 62 -11.16 31.08 7.16
C PRO A 62 -10.49 30.98 5.78
N SER A 63 -9.71 29.92 5.52
CA SER A 63 -8.95 29.77 4.25
C SER A 63 -9.83 29.59 3.01
N GLY A 64 -11.10 29.19 3.14
CA GLY A 64 -11.97 28.82 2.03
C GLY A 64 -11.60 27.51 1.32
N MET A 65 -10.56 26.82 1.78
CA MET A 65 -10.05 25.60 1.15
C MET A 65 -10.96 24.38 1.35
N ALA A 66 -11.91 24.44 2.30
CA ALA A 66 -12.87 23.36 2.54
C ALA A 66 -13.71 23.03 1.29
N ALA A 67 -14.05 24.02 0.49
CA ALA A 67 -14.81 23.81 -0.74
C ALA A 67 -14.00 22.97 -1.76
N PHE A 68 -12.70 23.24 -1.90
CA PHE A 68 -11.82 22.46 -2.78
C PHE A 68 -11.58 21.04 -2.25
N PHE A 69 -11.44 20.88 -0.94
CA PHE A 69 -11.35 19.57 -0.31
C PHE A 69 -12.62 18.74 -0.57
N ASN A 70 -13.80 19.32 -0.34
CA ASN A 70 -15.06 18.63 -0.53
C ASN A 70 -15.34 18.30 -2.01
N ASP A 71 -14.98 19.18 -2.93
CA ASP A 71 -15.09 18.93 -4.36
C ASP A 71 -14.17 17.76 -4.77
N GLY A 72 -12.90 17.80 -4.39
CA GLY A 72 -11.96 16.71 -4.67
C GLY A 72 -12.35 15.40 -3.99
N PHE A 73 -12.90 15.44 -2.76
CA PHE A 73 -13.46 14.28 -2.08
C PHE A 73 -14.64 13.67 -2.84
N ALA A 74 -15.53 14.51 -3.38
CA ALA A 74 -16.67 14.05 -4.17
C ALA A 74 -16.20 13.36 -5.45
N ARG A 75 -15.30 14.01 -6.21
CA ARG A 75 -14.76 13.47 -7.47
C ARG A 75 -13.93 12.20 -7.26
N PHE A 76 -13.19 12.10 -6.17
CA PHE A 76 -12.45 10.87 -5.82
C PHE A 76 -13.37 9.65 -5.61
N GLN A 77 -14.67 9.87 -5.43
CA GLN A 77 -15.71 8.86 -5.27
C GLN A 77 -16.64 8.72 -6.49
N GLU A 78 -16.47 9.53 -7.51
CA GLU A 78 -17.23 9.41 -8.74
C GLU A 78 -17.03 8.05 -9.39
N VAL A 79 -18.10 7.53 -9.98
CA VAL A 79 -18.09 6.27 -10.71
C VAL A 79 -18.12 6.60 -12.19
N GLU A 80 -17.04 6.26 -12.87
CA GLU A 80 -16.89 6.52 -14.28
C GLU A 80 -17.66 5.51 -15.14
N SER A 81 -18.28 6.03 -16.18
CA SER A 81 -18.87 5.26 -17.29
C SER A 81 -18.01 5.39 -18.54
N VAL A 82 -18.20 4.51 -19.51
CA VAL A 82 -17.48 4.61 -20.79
C VAL A 82 -18.05 5.79 -21.61
N SER A 83 -19.37 5.84 -21.74
CA SER A 83 -20.05 6.93 -22.48
C SER A 83 -21.45 7.20 -21.93
N GLY A 84 -22.03 8.35 -22.30
CA GLY A 84 -23.44 8.69 -22.05
C GLY A 84 -23.77 9.19 -20.64
N GLY A 85 -22.83 9.25 -19.71
CA GLY A 85 -22.96 9.81 -18.37
C GLY A 85 -22.39 11.23 -18.24
N ALA A 86 -22.57 11.85 -17.07
CA ALA A 86 -21.91 13.09 -16.72
C ALA A 86 -20.40 12.84 -16.50
N ASN A 87 -20.08 11.73 -15.80
CA ASN A 87 -18.73 11.23 -15.56
C ASN A 87 -18.49 10.11 -16.58
N ASN A 88 -17.93 10.43 -17.72
CA ASN A 88 -17.61 9.47 -18.75
C ASN A 88 -16.18 9.66 -19.25
N GLY A 89 -15.65 8.63 -19.90
CA GLY A 89 -14.28 8.56 -20.35
C GLY A 89 -13.55 7.35 -19.78
N LEU A 90 -14.23 6.47 -19.00
CA LEU A 90 -13.64 5.20 -18.58
C LEU A 90 -13.05 4.54 -19.81
N GLY A 91 -11.73 4.37 -19.78
CA GLY A 91 -10.96 3.99 -20.94
C GLY A 91 -11.24 2.59 -21.40
N PRO A 92 -10.72 2.20 -22.57
CA PRO A 92 -10.94 0.87 -23.11
C PRO A 92 -10.39 -0.23 -22.17
N ARG A 93 -9.42 0.11 -21.34
CA ARG A 93 -8.81 -0.76 -20.30
C ARG A 93 -8.76 -0.05 -18.97
N PHE A 94 -8.96 -0.80 -17.88
CA PHE A 94 -9.02 -0.24 -16.53
C PHE A 94 -8.79 -1.31 -15.45
N ASN A 95 -8.38 -0.86 -14.25
CA ASN A 95 -8.28 -1.67 -13.04
C ASN A 95 -9.46 -1.41 -12.09
N SER A 96 -10.08 -0.23 -12.18
CA SER A 96 -11.25 0.19 -11.43
C SER A 96 -11.99 1.29 -12.21
N ASN A 97 -13.23 1.59 -11.80
CA ASN A 97 -14.04 2.68 -12.32
C ASN A 97 -14.31 3.79 -11.28
N THR A 98 -13.59 3.79 -10.17
CA THR A 98 -13.60 4.83 -9.12
C THR A 98 -12.35 4.74 -8.25
N CYS A 99 -11.75 5.87 -7.88
CA CYS A 99 -10.56 5.89 -7.02
C CYS A 99 -10.87 5.32 -5.62
N SER A 100 -12.04 5.67 -5.07
CA SER A 100 -12.42 5.29 -3.71
C SER A 100 -12.69 3.80 -3.51
N SER A 101 -12.89 3.01 -4.57
CA SER A 101 -13.05 1.56 -4.42
C SER A 101 -11.75 0.90 -3.97
N CYS A 102 -10.61 1.36 -4.51
CA CYS A 102 -9.28 0.84 -4.18
C CYS A 102 -8.65 1.57 -2.99
N HIS A 103 -8.99 2.84 -2.78
CA HIS A 103 -8.49 3.70 -1.71
C HIS A 103 -9.57 3.92 -0.63
N ALA A 104 -10.05 2.84 0.01
CA ALA A 104 -11.21 2.84 0.91
C ALA A 104 -10.88 2.66 2.40
N GLN A 105 -9.75 2.08 2.75
CA GLN A 105 -9.47 1.60 4.11
C GLN A 105 -8.36 2.42 4.79
N PRO A 106 -8.60 2.93 6.02
CA PRO A 106 -9.83 2.86 6.83
C PRO A 106 -10.87 3.92 6.47
N ALA A 107 -10.57 4.80 5.54
CA ALA A 107 -11.44 5.85 4.99
C ALA A 107 -11.03 6.14 3.54
N VAL A 108 -11.83 6.94 2.83
CA VAL A 108 -11.51 7.41 1.46
C VAL A 108 -10.15 8.11 1.45
N GLY A 109 -9.29 7.75 0.51
CA GLY A 109 -7.88 8.14 0.48
C GLY A 109 -6.94 7.13 1.17
N GLY A 110 -7.47 6.02 1.70
CA GLY A 110 -6.70 4.96 2.34
C GLY A 110 -6.07 3.96 1.38
N SER A 111 -5.95 2.72 1.85
CA SER A 111 -5.49 1.57 1.07
C SER A 111 -6.64 0.63 0.69
N GLY A 112 -6.33 -0.53 0.12
CA GLY A 112 -7.32 -1.52 -0.27
C GLY A 112 -8.16 -2.03 0.91
N PRO A 113 -9.50 -2.17 0.71
CA PRO A 113 -10.41 -2.66 1.74
C PRO A 113 -10.27 -4.17 1.97
N ALA A 114 -10.88 -4.68 3.06
CA ALA A 114 -10.87 -6.12 3.40
C ALA A 114 -11.61 -7.00 2.38
N VAL A 115 -12.64 -6.44 1.75
CA VAL A 115 -13.37 -7.08 0.65
C VAL A 115 -12.89 -6.44 -0.64
N ASN A 116 -12.27 -7.24 -1.50
CA ASN A 116 -11.70 -6.76 -2.75
C ASN A 116 -12.81 -6.35 -3.74
N PRO A 117 -12.95 -5.06 -4.09
CA PRO A 117 -13.98 -4.60 -5.00
C PRO A 117 -13.84 -5.17 -6.42
N GLN A 118 -12.63 -5.45 -6.86
CA GLN A 118 -12.34 -5.99 -8.19
C GLN A 118 -12.95 -7.39 -8.39
N PHE A 119 -13.13 -8.17 -7.30
CA PHE A 119 -13.66 -9.53 -7.36
C PHE A 119 -15.08 -9.62 -7.93
N GLN A 120 -15.86 -8.55 -7.84
CA GLN A 120 -17.26 -8.55 -8.32
C GLN A 120 -17.43 -7.87 -9.69
N PHE A 121 -16.38 -7.31 -10.30
CA PHE A 121 -16.54 -6.48 -11.51
C PHE A 121 -17.13 -7.23 -12.70
N THR A 122 -16.83 -8.50 -12.85
CA THR A 122 -17.39 -9.33 -13.93
C THR A 122 -18.86 -9.71 -13.71
N SER A 123 -19.31 -9.78 -12.45
CA SER A 123 -20.68 -10.18 -12.09
C SER A 123 -21.62 -9.00 -11.88
N ASN A 124 -21.11 -7.83 -11.52
CA ASN A 124 -21.92 -6.64 -11.22
C ASN A 124 -22.06 -5.65 -12.39
N GLY A 125 -21.57 -6.02 -13.60
CA GLY A 125 -21.70 -5.21 -14.78
C GLY A 125 -20.62 -4.14 -15.00
N VAL A 126 -19.61 -4.05 -14.15
CA VAL A 126 -18.46 -3.15 -14.37
C VAL A 126 -17.57 -3.67 -15.49
N ALA A 127 -17.30 -4.97 -15.52
CA ALA A 127 -16.48 -5.64 -16.54
C ALA A 127 -17.14 -6.95 -17.04
N PRO A 128 -18.39 -6.92 -17.57
CA PRO A 128 -19.22 -8.12 -17.76
C PRO A 128 -18.69 -9.09 -18.81
N GLY A 129 -17.94 -8.62 -19.81
CA GLY A 129 -17.37 -9.47 -20.87
C GLY A 129 -15.99 -10.03 -20.56
N ASN A 130 -15.52 -9.87 -19.32
CA ASN A 130 -14.18 -10.28 -18.91
C ASN A 130 -14.20 -11.59 -18.11
N THR A 131 -13.07 -12.30 -18.10
CA THR A 131 -12.85 -13.43 -17.20
C THR A 131 -12.16 -12.95 -15.94
N MET A 132 -12.68 -13.30 -14.76
CA MET A 132 -12.04 -12.97 -13.50
C MET A 132 -10.69 -13.67 -13.40
N PRO A 133 -9.56 -12.94 -13.26
CA PRO A 133 -8.26 -13.57 -13.06
C PRO A 133 -8.22 -14.38 -11.76
N SER A 134 -7.60 -15.56 -11.80
CA SER A 134 -7.61 -16.50 -10.66
C SER A 134 -6.94 -15.98 -9.38
N PHE A 135 -6.08 -14.99 -9.48
CA PHE A 135 -5.43 -14.34 -8.34
C PHE A 135 -6.29 -13.27 -7.68
N ILE A 136 -7.37 -12.82 -8.31
CA ILE A 136 -8.33 -11.89 -7.70
C ILE A 136 -9.31 -12.71 -6.86
N THR A 137 -9.30 -12.50 -5.55
CA THR A 137 -10.16 -13.21 -4.59
C THR A 137 -10.95 -12.24 -3.73
N ALA A 138 -12.11 -12.68 -3.22
CA ALA A 138 -13.04 -11.82 -2.48
C ALA A 138 -12.42 -11.13 -1.25
N ASN A 139 -11.50 -11.82 -0.56
CA ASN A 139 -10.84 -11.31 0.66
C ASN A 139 -9.33 -11.10 0.47
N GLY A 140 -8.86 -11.11 -0.78
CA GLY A 140 -7.49 -10.78 -1.13
C GLY A 140 -7.28 -9.27 -1.27
N PRO A 141 -6.04 -8.82 -1.43
CA PRO A 141 -5.76 -7.41 -1.66
C PRO A 141 -6.33 -6.95 -3.01
N THR A 142 -6.77 -5.69 -3.06
CA THR A 142 -6.94 -4.97 -4.32
C THR A 142 -5.57 -4.76 -4.94
N VAL A 143 -5.39 -5.04 -6.23
CA VAL A 143 -4.08 -5.03 -6.86
C VAL A 143 -4.07 -4.35 -8.23
N GLU A 144 -2.95 -3.72 -8.53
CA GLU A 144 -2.43 -3.41 -9.85
C GLU A 144 -1.52 -4.58 -10.28
N VAL A 145 -1.57 -4.96 -11.54
CA VAL A 145 -0.79 -6.07 -12.09
C VAL A 145 0.27 -5.55 -13.06
N ARG A 146 1.46 -6.14 -13.03
CA ARG A 146 2.52 -5.88 -14.01
C ARG A 146 3.15 -7.18 -14.49
N PHE A 147 3.57 -7.20 -15.76
CA PHE A 147 4.42 -8.24 -16.28
C PHE A 147 5.86 -7.73 -16.32
N PRO A 148 6.77 -8.21 -15.44
CA PRO A 148 8.15 -7.75 -15.38
C PRO A 148 8.88 -7.78 -16.72
N PHE A 149 8.54 -8.75 -17.58
CA PHE A 149 9.17 -8.93 -18.88
C PHE A 149 8.15 -9.14 -20.01
N PHE A 150 8.49 -8.74 -21.22
CA PHE A 150 7.71 -9.06 -22.40
C PHE A 150 7.71 -10.56 -22.69
N PHE A 151 6.73 -11.01 -23.44
CA PHE A 151 6.72 -12.37 -24.00
C PHE A 151 7.30 -12.38 -25.42
N ASN A 152 8.04 -13.44 -25.73
CA ASN A 152 8.41 -13.77 -27.11
C ASN A 152 7.18 -14.23 -27.89
N ARG A 153 7.24 -14.19 -29.25
CA ARG A 153 6.15 -14.66 -30.11
C ARG A 153 5.77 -16.13 -29.91
N ASN A 154 6.66 -16.95 -29.38
CA ASN A 154 6.40 -18.34 -29.04
C ASN A 154 5.80 -18.57 -27.64
N GLY A 155 5.44 -17.49 -26.94
CA GLY A 155 4.83 -17.54 -25.59
C GLY A 155 5.81 -17.74 -24.42
N THR A 156 7.12 -17.73 -24.66
CA THR A 156 8.12 -17.77 -23.57
C THR A 156 8.46 -16.37 -23.09
N VAL A 157 8.85 -16.23 -21.81
CA VAL A 157 9.27 -14.95 -21.23
C VAL A 157 10.61 -14.52 -21.84
N ASN A 158 10.71 -13.27 -22.24
CA ASN A 158 11.93 -12.64 -22.72
C ASN A 158 12.64 -11.90 -21.59
N MET A 159 13.52 -12.55 -20.86
CA MET A 159 14.25 -11.98 -19.73
C MET A 159 15.17 -10.80 -20.11
N ASN A 160 15.42 -10.56 -21.41
CA ASN A 160 16.22 -9.45 -21.90
C ASN A 160 15.35 -8.23 -22.31
N ALA A 161 14.06 -8.33 -22.18
CA ALA A 161 13.12 -7.27 -22.53
C ALA A 161 12.22 -6.93 -21.32
N PRO A 162 12.71 -6.16 -20.33
CA PRO A 162 11.91 -5.70 -19.21
C PRO A 162 10.87 -4.68 -19.70
N ASN A 163 9.67 -4.75 -19.16
CA ASN A 163 8.62 -3.81 -19.52
C ASN A 163 8.20 -2.92 -18.36
N GLY A 164 7.93 -3.46 -17.18
CA GLY A 164 7.61 -2.69 -15.97
C GLY A 164 6.26 -1.97 -15.98
N GLY A 165 5.52 -2.03 -17.08
CA GLY A 165 4.23 -1.37 -17.25
C GLY A 165 3.08 -2.10 -16.54
N VAL A 166 1.95 -1.39 -16.37
CA VAL A 166 0.72 -1.96 -15.84
C VAL A 166 -0.03 -2.70 -16.92
N GLU A 167 -0.46 -3.92 -16.60
CA GLU A 167 -1.38 -4.74 -17.40
C GLU A 167 -2.77 -4.61 -16.78
N ASP A 168 -3.65 -3.86 -17.43
CA ASP A 168 -4.98 -3.59 -16.88
C ASP A 168 -5.81 -4.87 -16.75
N LEU A 169 -6.46 -5.04 -15.60
CA LEU A 169 -7.22 -6.23 -15.26
C LEU A 169 -8.43 -6.45 -16.16
N PHE A 170 -9.06 -5.37 -16.59
CA PHE A 170 -10.33 -5.40 -17.28
C PHE A 170 -10.32 -4.54 -18.54
N THR A 171 -11.20 -4.90 -19.46
CA THR A 171 -11.52 -4.14 -20.67
C THR A 171 -13.01 -3.77 -20.65
N VAL A 172 -13.40 -2.80 -21.46
CA VAL A 172 -14.82 -2.41 -21.63
C VAL A 172 -15.67 -3.45 -22.38
N THR A 173 -15.09 -4.60 -22.70
CA THR A 173 -15.77 -5.72 -23.37
C THR A 173 -17.07 -6.12 -22.66
N GLY A 174 -18.13 -6.26 -23.43
CA GLY A 174 -19.47 -6.64 -22.94
C GLY A 174 -20.28 -5.53 -22.30
N ARG A 175 -19.73 -4.33 -22.15
CA ARG A 175 -20.45 -3.17 -21.62
C ARG A 175 -21.37 -2.57 -22.69
N SER A 176 -22.59 -2.22 -22.30
CA SER A 176 -23.57 -1.59 -23.20
C SER A 176 -23.19 -0.16 -23.60
N ASP A 177 -22.39 0.53 -22.77
CA ASP A 177 -21.91 1.89 -22.99
C ASP A 177 -20.60 1.97 -23.79
N ALA A 178 -20.00 0.82 -24.17
CA ALA A 178 -18.72 0.75 -24.90
C ALA A 178 -18.85 0.82 -26.45
N GLY A 179 -20.06 1.02 -26.98
CA GLY A 179 -20.29 1.16 -28.43
C GLY A 179 -19.73 -0.02 -29.23
N THR A 180 -18.92 0.25 -30.24
CA THR A 180 -18.28 -0.76 -31.09
C THR A 180 -17.05 -1.44 -30.49
N CYS A 181 -16.56 -0.94 -29.37
CA CYS A 181 -15.42 -1.53 -28.64
C CYS A 181 -15.83 -2.61 -27.61
N ASN A 182 -17.05 -3.10 -27.66
CA ASN A 182 -17.60 -4.00 -26.64
C ASN A 182 -17.29 -5.49 -26.85
N SER A 183 -16.43 -5.86 -27.79
CA SER A 183 -16.12 -7.25 -28.15
C SER A 183 -14.75 -7.70 -27.68
N ALA A 184 -14.67 -8.90 -27.08
CA ALA A 184 -13.41 -9.53 -26.69
C ALA A 184 -12.45 -9.81 -27.85
N THR A 185 -12.95 -9.92 -29.09
CA THR A 185 -12.11 -10.04 -30.28
C THR A 185 -11.51 -8.70 -30.70
N THR A 186 -12.14 -7.60 -30.32
CA THR A 186 -11.64 -6.24 -30.59
C THR A 186 -10.65 -5.81 -29.53
N LEU A 187 -10.95 -6.10 -28.26
CA LEU A 187 -10.13 -5.68 -27.11
C LEU A 187 -10.00 -6.84 -26.10
N PRO A 188 -9.04 -7.75 -26.30
CA PRO A 188 -8.82 -8.87 -25.40
C PRO A 188 -8.22 -8.43 -24.08
N GLN A 189 -8.54 -9.18 -22.99
CA GLN A 189 -7.80 -9.07 -21.74
C GLN A 189 -6.36 -9.56 -21.91
N PRO A 190 -5.40 -9.06 -21.08
CA PRO A 190 -4.06 -9.61 -21.00
C PRO A 190 -4.05 -11.11 -20.66
N GLY A 191 -3.00 -11.81 -21.09
CA GLY A 191 -2.83 -13.24 -20.89
C GLY A 191 -2.44 -13.63 -19.45
N PHE A 192 -3.22 -13.27 -18.45
CA PHE A 192 -2.90 -13.45 -17.01
C PHE A 192 -2.58 -14.90 -16.64
N ALA A 193 -3.32 -15.89 -17.17
CA ALA A 193 -3.05 -17.30 -16.89
C ALA A 193 -1.67 -17.73 -17.41
N ALA A 194 -1.27 -17.27 -18.58
CA ALA A 194 0.05 -17.54 -19.15
C ALA A 194 1.15 -16.85 -18.34
N ALA A 195 0.96 -15.60 -17.95
CA ALA A 195 1.89 -14.83 -17.13
C ALA A 195 2.09 -15.48 -15.75
N GLN A 196 1.01 -15.92 -15.11
CA GLN A 196 1.05 -16.61 -13.82
C GLN A 196 1.80 -17.96 -13.94
N SER A 197 1.51 -18.75 -14.96
CA SER A 197 2.19 -20.03 -15.23
C SER A 197 3.68 -19.84 -15.48
N ALA A 198 4.06 -18.76 -16.16
CA ALA A 198 5.44 -18.40 -16.45
C ALA A 198 6.14 -17.67 -15.27
N LYS A 199 5.46 -17.42 -14.15
CA LYS A 199 5.93 -16.60 -13.03
C LYS A 199 6.41 -15.20 -13.46
N ASN A 200 5.79 -14.65 -14.49
CA ASN A 200 6.04 -13.33 -15.05
C ASN A 200 4.90 -12.38 -14.70
N ILE A 201 4.56 -12.32 -13.44
CA ILE A 201 3.48 -11.48 -12.91
C ILE A 201 3.84 -11.00 -11.51
N ILE A 202 3.63 -9.73 -11.25
CA ILE A 202 3.78 -9.14 -9.92
C ILE A 202 2.57 -8.27 -9.61
N PHE A 203 2.40 -7.98 -8.33
CA PHE A 203 1.28 -7.22 -7.81
C PHE A 203 1.75 -6.01 -7.02
N ARG A 204 0.95 -4.94 -7.05
CA ARG A 204 1.09 -3.78 -6.18
C ARG A 204 -0.25 -3.40 -5.60
N ILE A 205 -0.26 -3.06 -4.31
CA ILE A 205 -1.46 -2.61 -3.62
C ILE A 205 -1.54 -1.08 -3.59
N PRO A 206 -2.75 -0.49 -3.47
CA PRO A 206 -2.94 0.95 -3.35
C PRO A 206 -2.21 1.52 -2.13
N THR A 207 -1.45 2.59 -2.34
CA THR A 207 -0.77 3.32 -1.26
C THR A 207 -1.73 4.29 -0.59
N PRO A 208 -1.78 4.38 0.77
CA PRO A 208 -2.57 5.42 1.42
C PRO A 208 -2.09 6.82 1.04
N THR A 209 -3.02 7.75 0.88
CA THR A 209 -2.74 9.15 0.52
C THR A 209 -2.81 10.11 1.70
N PHE A 210 -3.13 9.61 2.91
CA PHE A 210 -3.18 10.43 4.13
C PHE A 210 -1.82 11.08 4.41
N GLY A 211 -1.83 12.39 4.70
CA GLY A 211 -0.61 13.15 4.95
C GLY A 211 0.28 13.37 3.72
N ALA A 212 -0.15 12.97 2.53
CA ALA A 212 0.66 13.05 1.31
C ALA A 212 1.09 14.50 0.98
N GLY A 213 0.27 15.49 1.29
CA GLY A 213 0.64 16.91 1.14
C GLY A 213 1.81 17.33 2.02
N LEU A 214 1.96 16.75 3.21
CA LEU A 214 3.15 16.99 4.05
C LEU A 214 4.40 16.39 3.41
N ILE A 215 4.31 15.18 2.85
CA ILE A 215 5.42 14.53 2.14
C ILE A 215 5.79 15.31 0.87
N GLU A 216 4.79 15.76 0.09
CA GLU A 216 5.03 16.57 -1.11
C GLU A 216 5.81 17.84 -0.80
N ASN A 217 5.52 18.45 0.35
CA ASN A 217 6.08 19.74 0.75
C ASN A 217 7.35 19.63 1.63
N LEU A 218 7.92 18.42 1.81
CA LEU A 218 9.25 18.25 2.42
C LEU A 218 10.32 18.97 1.58
N ASP A 219 11.26 19.61 2.24
CA ASP A 219 12.39 20.24 1.57
C ASP A 219 13.43 19.20 1.15
N ASP A 220 13.84 19.22 -0.13
CA ASP A 220 14.86 18.32 -0.67
C ASP A 220 16.19 18.43 0.09
N SER A 221 16.58 19.65 0.50
CA SER A 221 17.81 19.83 1.27
C SER A 221 17.78 19.13 2.62
N THR A 222 16.61 19.09 3.26
CA THR A 222 16.41 18.36 4.53
C THR A 222 16.53 16.85 4.32
N LEU A 223 15.96 16.33 3.25
CA LEU A 223 16.07 14.90 2.91
C LEU A 223 17.54 14.52 2.64
N LEU A 224 18.28 15.31 1.88
CA LEU A 224 19.70 15.09 1.62
C LEU A 224 20.56 15.13 2.89
N VAL A 225 20.27 16.04 3.82
CA VAL A 225 20.96 16.07 5.14
C VAL A 225 20.68 14.80 5.94
N ASN A 226 19.46 14.27 5.92
CA ASN A 226 19.12 13.04 6.61
C ASN A 226 19.80 11.83 5.99
N GLN A 227 19.82 11.72 4.67
CA GLN A 227 20.59 10.70 3.96
C GLN A 227 22.07 10.72 4.37
N GLY A 228 22.70 11.89 4.38
CA GLY A 228 24.10 12.04 4.80
C GLY A 228 24.36 11.57 6.24
N LYS A 229 23.41 11.74 7.15
CA LYS A 229 23.49 11.20 8.53
C LYS A 229 23.35 9.68 8.53
N ASN A 230 22.46 9.14 7.71
CA ASN A 230 22.20 7.70 7.62
C ASN A 230 23.37 6.92 7.04
N LEU A 231 24.18 7.50 6.16
CA LEU A 231 25.35 6.83 5.59
C LEU A 231 26.40 6.38 6.62
N ASN A 232 26.38 6.92 7.84
CA ASN A 232 27.27 6.55 8.92
C ASN A 232 26.63 5.57 9.95
N ASN A 233 25.53 4.91 9.59
CA ASN A 233 24.90 3.94 10.48
C ASN A 233 25.71 2.64 10.60
N ASN A 234 25.50 1.89 11.70
CA ASN A 234 26.18 0.63 11.97
C ASN A 234 25.44 -0.60 11.42
N PHE A 235 24.38 -0.41 10.61
CA PHE A 235 23.51 -1.48 10.14
C PHE A 235 23.75 -1.86 8.68
N GLY A 236 24.59 -1.09 7.95
CA GLY A 236 24.87 -1.31 6.52
C GLY A 236 23.75 -0.82 5.61
N ILE A 237 22.98 0.15 6.04
CA ILE A 237 21.89 0.77 5.28
C ILE A 237 22.45 1.95 4.48
N SER A 238 22.13 2.02 3.18
CA SER A 238 22.68 3.01 2.25
C SER A 238 21.65 3.47 1.22
N GLY A 239 20.46 3.86 1.66
CA GLY A 239 19.37 4.30 0.79
C GLY A 239 19.77 5.40 -0.22
N SER A 240 18.98 5.55 -1.25
CA SER A 240 19.14 6.58 -2.28
C SER A 240 17.80 7.20 -2.64
N PHE A 241 17.82 8.37 -3.31
CA PHE A 241 16.60 8.96 -3.83
C PHE A 241 16.38 8.61 -5.30
N ASN A 242 15.11 8.40 -5.66
CA ASN A 242 14.71 8.46 -7.05
C ASN A 242 14.48 9.93 -7.44
N HIS A 243 14.82 10.28 -8.66
CA HIS A 243 14.79 11.66 -9.14
C HIS A 243 13.87 11.82 -10.34
N ASN A 244 13.22 12.98 -10.40
CA ASN A 244 12.47 13.38 -11.58
C ASN A 244 13.43 13.60 -12.75
N GLY A 245 13.16 12.94 -13.89
CA GLY A 245 14.00 13.04 -15.07
C GLY A 245 14.03 14.43 -15.74
N ASN A 246 13.04 15.29 -15.46
CA ASN A 246 12.94 16.61 -16.07
C ASN A 246 13.79 17.67 -15.37
N ASP A 247 13.88 17.64 -14.03
CA ASP A 247 14.51 18.70 -13.25
C ASP A 247 15.46 18.20 -12.14
N GLY A 248 15.64 16.88 -12.02
CA GLY A 248 16.54 16.28 -11.06
C GLY A 248 16.11 16.40 -9.59
N THR A 249 14.92 16.91 -9.29
CA THR A 249 14.40 16.97 -7.92
C THR A 249 14.00 15.60 -7.39
N ILE A 250 13.97 15.44 -6.07
CA ILE A 250 13.63 14.18 -5.41
C ILE A 250 12.18 13.81 -5.68
N SER A 251 11.95 12.62 -6.20
CA SER A 251 10.63 12.01 -6.35
C SER A 251 10.20 11.29 -5.07
N ARG A 252 8.89 11.28 -4.75
CA ARG A 252 8.38 10.89 -3.42
C ARG A 252 7.26 9.88 -3.42
N PHE A 253 6.52 9.75 -4.53
CA PHE A 253 5.27 8.98 -4.60
C PHE A 253 5.40 7.72 -5.42
N GLY A 254 4.53 6.75 -5.12
CA GLY A 254 4.60 5.38 -5.63
C GLY A 254 5.54 4.48 -4.83
N TRP A 255 5.44 3.18 -5.06
CA TRP A 255 6.26 2.17 -4.36
C TRP A 255 7.76 2.29 -4.64
N LYS A 256 8.12 2.91 -5.75
CA LYS A 256 9.51 3.14 -6.17
C LYS A 256 9.89 4.64 -6.18
N ALA A 257 9.09 5.47 -5.52
CA ALA A 257 9.27 6.92 -5.52
C ALA A 257 9.41 7.49 -6.95
N GLN A 258 8.61 7.02 -7.90
CA GLN A 258 8.74 7.41 -9.30
C GLN A 258 8.11 8.77 -9.63
N ASN A 259 7.15 9.24 -8.81
CA ASN A 259 6.44 10.50 -9.03
C ASN A 259 6.87 11.59 -8.06
N LYS A 260 7.13 12.80 -8.61
CA LYS A 260 7.56 13.97 -7.84
C LYS A 260 6.40 14.63 -7.08
N SER A 261 5.23 14.74 -7.69
CA SER A 261 4.09 15.49 -7.15
C SER A 261 2.80 14.68 -7.17
N LEU A 262 1.87 15.06 -6.31
CA LEU A 262 0.54 14.49 -6.27
C LEU A 262 -0.25 14.78 -7.56
N HIS A 263 0.00 15.92 -8.20
CA HIS A 263 -0.67 16.26 -9.46
C HIS A 263 -0.25 15.31 -10.60
N VAL A 264 1.05 15.07 -10.76
CA VAL A 264 1.54 14.11 -11.77
C VAL A 264 1.08 12.69 -11.42
N PHE A 265 1.12 12.32 -10.13
CA PHE A 265 0.69 10.99 -9.68
C PHE A 265 -0.81 10.76 -9.89
N SER A 266 -1.64 11.80 -9.66
CA SER A 266 -3.08 11.73 -9.95
C SER A 266 -3.34 11.53 -11.43
N GLY A 267 -2.67 12.30 -12.29
CA GLY A 267 -2.84 12.18 -13.74
C GLY A 267 -2.36 10.82 -14.28
N GLU A 268 -1.22 10.31 -13.78
CA GLU A 268 -0.76 8.95 -14.10
C GLU A 268 -1.79 7.91 -13.66
N ALA A 269 -2.26 7.97 -12.41
CA ALA A 269 -3.21 7.01 -11.89
C ALA A 269 -4.57 7.05 -12.62
N TYR A 270 -5.05 8.24 -12.98
CA TYR A 270 -6.30 8.38 -13.71
C TYR A 270 -6.22 7.73 -15.10
N ASN A 271 -5.07 7.91 -15.78
CA ASN A 271 -4.83 7.30 -17.09
C ASN A 271 -4.53 5.79 -16.97
N VAL A 272 -3.73 5.37 -15.96
CA VAL A 272 -3.32 3.97 -15.80
C VAL A 272 -4.43 3.12 -15.20
N GLU A 273 -5.11 3.58 -14.13
CA GLU A 273 -6.07 2.76 -13.41
C GLU A 273 -7.48 2.78 -14.02
N MET A 274 -7.82 3.87 -14.72
CA MET A 274 -9.16 4.11 -15.26
C MET A 274 -9.18 4.34 -16.77
N GLY A 275 -8.01 4.44 -17.40
CA GLY A 275 -7.86 4.65 -18.83
C GLY A 275 -8.27 6.05 -19.30
N ILE A 276 -8.49 7.00 -18.41
CA ILE A 276 -8.99 8.33 -18.75
C ILE A 276 -7.82 9.26 -19.09
N SER A 277 -7.83 9.78 -20.31
CA SER A 277 -6.83 10.75 -20.77
C SER A 277 -7.06 12.12 -20.11
N ASN A 278 -5.95 12.80 -19.78
CA ASN A 278 -5.94 14.07 -19.06
C ASN A 278 -4.85 15.00 -19.60
N LEU A 279 -4.74 16.22 -19.08
CA LEU A 279 -3.78 17.22 -19.56
C LEU A 279 -2.30 16.78 -19.46
N LEU A 280 -1.97 15.83 -18.59
CA LEU A 280 -0.62 15.29 -18.44
C LEU A 280 -0.40 14.03 -19.29
N PHE A 281 -1.44 13.23 -19.50
CA PHE A 281 -1.45 11.98 -20.25
C PHE A 281 -2.58 12.05 -21.29
N THR A 282 -2.28 12.61 -22.44
CA THR A 282 -3.27 13.17 -23.36
C THR A 282 -3.94 12.16 -24.31
N GLN A 283 -3.66 10.88 -24.17
CA GLN A 283 -4.17 9.82 -25.04
C GLN A 283 -4.66 8.62 -24.22
N ASP A 284 -5.56 7.82 -24.78
CA ASP A 284 -5.85 6.48 -24.26
C ASP A 284 -4.56 5.65 -24.20
N ARG A 285 -4.42 4.89 -23.14
CA ARG A 285 -3.21 4.13 -22.86
C ARG A 285 -3.25 2.73 -23.48
N PRO A 286 -2.33 2.40 -24.40
CA PRO A 286 -2.12 1.02 -24.81
C PRO A 286 -1.42 0.23 -23.70
N LEU A 287 -1.55 -1.09 -23.72
CA LEU A 287 -0.74 -1.94 -22.82
C LEU A 287 0.75 -1.90 -23.23
N PRO A 288 1.65 -2.21 -22.28
CA PRO A 288 3.07 -2.31 -22.58
C PRO A 288 3.32 -3.26 -23.77
N GLY A 289 4.05 -2.77 -24.77
CA GLY A 289 4.38 -3.52 -25.97
C GLY A 289 3.40 -3.43 -27.12
N GLU A 290 2.19 -2.96 -26.93
CA GLU A 290 1.23 -2.76 -28.04
C GLU A 290 1.74 -1.75 -29.06
N ASP A 291 2.26 -0.60 -28.60
CA ASP A 291 2.85 0.42 -29.49
C ASP A 291 4.07 -0.09 -30.27
N GLN A 292 4.93 -0.86 -29.62
CA GLN A 292 6.16 -1.38 -30.23
C GLN A 292 5.89 -2.43 -31.32
N MET A 293 4.73 -3.07 -31.26
CA MET A 293 4.30 -4.04 -32.27
C MET A 293 3.42 -3.44 -33.37
N GLY A 294 3.13 -2.14 -33.29
CA GLY A 294 2.21 -1.47 -34.20
C GLY A 294 0.76 -1.97 -34.08
N THR A 295 0.43 -2.56 -32.94
CA THR A 295 -0.90 -3.13 -32.69
C THR A 295 -1.79 -2.19 -31.89
N GLY A 296 -1.33 -1.05 -31.39
CA GLY A 296 -2.05 -0.03 -30.63
C GLY A 296 -3.51 -0.31 -30.24
N LEU A 297 -4.18 0.56 -29.56
CA LEU A 297 -5.61 0.40 -29.34
C LEU A 297 -6.36 0.47 -30.67
N PRO A 298 -7.37 -0.41 -30.92
CA PRO A 298 -8.21 -0.32 -32.12
C PRO A 298 -8.86 1.05 -32.21
N ALA A 299 -8.93 1.61 -33.43
CA ALA A 299 -9.55 2.94 -33.64
C ALA A 299 -11.02 3.01 -33.15
N SER A 300 -11.73 1.88 -33.16
CA SER A 300 -13.08 1.77 -32.60
C SER A 300 -13.16 1.83 -31.08
N CYS A 301 -11.99 1.80 -30.39
CA CYS A 301 -11.85 1.83 -28.94
C CYS A 301 -11.22 3.15 -28.44
N LEU A 302 -10.91 4.07 -29.34
CA LEU A 302 -10.33 5.35 -28.96
C LEU A 302 -11.43 6.39 -28.65
N ASN A 303 -11.19 7.22 -27.62
CA ASN A 303 -12.08 8.32 -27.22
C ASN A 303 -13.56 7.89 -27.11
N LEU A 304 -13.81 6.80 -26.41
CA LEU A 304 -15.15 6.22 -26.29
C LEU A 304 -16.16 7.15 -25.62
N GLY A 305 -15.72 8.01 -24.72
CA GLY A 305 -16.52 9.05 -24.08
C GLY A 305 -17.01 10.13 -25.03
N GLY A 306 -16.41 10.25 -26.24
CA GLY A 306 -16.79 11.23 -27.26
C GLY A 306 -16.46 12.67 -26.89
N LYS A 307 -15.70 12.94 -25.86
CA LYS A 307 -15.32 14.28 -25.39
C LYS A 307 -14.17 14.92 -26.19
N GLY A 308 -13.46 14.14 -27.00
CA GLY A 308 -12.16 14.50 -27.56
C GLY A 308 -11.02 14.21 -26.58
N TYR A 309 -9.79 14.59 -26.96
CA TYR A 309 -8.62 14.46 -26.11
C TYR A 309 -8.12 15.82 -25.64
N PRO A 310 -7.73 15.96 -24.35
CA PRO A 310 -7.91 14.98 -23.27
C PRO A 310 -9.39 14.91 -22.82
N GLU A 311 -9.82 13.74 -22.33
CA GLU A 311 -11.18 13.49 -21.84
C GLU A 311 -11.47 14.26 -20.55
N ASP A 312 -10.50 14.30 -19.63
CA ASP A 312 -10.50 15.17 -18.44
C ASP A 312 -9.92 16.53 -18.80
N SER A 313 -10.76 17.44 -19.24
CA SER A 313 -10.36 18.83 -19.56
C SER A 313 -11.06 19.88 -18.70
N SER A 314 -12.26 19.59 -18.19
CA SER A 314 -13.02 20.39 -17.25
C SER A 314 -14.22 19.58 -16.78
N ASN A 315 -14.57 19.63 -15.50
CA ASN A 315 -15.69 18.85 -15.00
C ASN A 315 -16.98 19.70 -14.95
N PRO A 316 -18.07 19.22 -15.57
CA PRO A 316 -19.37 19.87 -15.52
C PRO A 316 -20.20 19.56 -14.26
N SER A 317 -19.64 18.99 -13.18
CA SER A 317 -20.40 18.51 -12.02
C SER A 317 -21.20 19.57 -11.25
N GLY A 318 -21.16 20.82 -11.69
CA GLY A 318 -22.04 21.90 -11.20
C GLY A 318 -21.59 22.57 -9.91
N SER A 319 -20.47 22.18 -9.31
CA SER A 319 -19.86 22.96 -8.22
C SER A 319 -19.17 24.21 -8.78
N PRO A 320 -19.12 25.33 -8.06
CA PRO A 320 -18.36 26.50 -8.49
C PRO A 320 -16.88 26.20 -8.76
N GLN A 321 -16.30 25.23 -8.04
CA GLN A 321 -14.93 24.79 -8.22
C GLN A 321 -14.79 23.90 -9.46
N ALA A 322 -15.80 23.10 -9.79
CA ALA A 322 -15.83 22.25 -10.99
C ALA A 322 -15.76 23.03 -12.30
N ALA A 323 -16.15 24.29 -12.31
CA ALA A 323 -16.00 25.15 -13.48
C ALA A 323 -14.57 25.62 -13.72
N VAL A 324 -13.66 25.38 -12.75
CA VAL A 324 -12.28 25.91 -12.74
C VAL A 324 -11.24 24.81 -12.75
N LEU A 325 -11.54 23.63 -12.17
CA LEU A 325 -10.59 22.53 -12.02
C LEU A 325 -10.98 21.32 -12.84
N ASP A 326 -10.00 20.66 -13.44
CA ASP A 326 -10.08 19.28 -13.93
C ASP A 326 -10.08 18.28 -12.77
N ASP A 327 -10.41 17.03 -13.04
CA ASP A 327 -10.46 15.97 -12.01
C ASP A 327 -9.10 15.70 -11.41
N VAL A 328 -8.04 15.68 -12.20
CA VAL A 328 -6.65 15.49 -11.75
C VAL A 328 -6.24 16.57 -10.74
N SER A 329 -6.59 17.83 -11.00
CA SER A 329 -6.35 18.94 -10.07
C SER A 329 -7.16 18.80 -8.79
N ALA A 330 -8.43 18.38 -8.89
CA ALA A 330 -9.29 18.16 -7.73
C ALA A 330 -8.79 16.99 -6.86
N PHE A 331 -8.41 15.85 -7.46
CA PHE A 331 -7.82 14.71 -6.77
C PHE A 331 -6.53 15.11 -6.01
N SER A 332 -5.65 15.85 -6.68
CA SER A 332 -4.41 16.28 -6.06
C SER A 332 -4.65 17.25 -4.89
N ASN A 333 -5.63 18.14 -4.98
CA ASN A 333 -6.01 19.03 -3.90
C ASN A 333 -6.63 18.27 -2.71
N PHE A 334 -7.47 17.28 -2.98
CA PHE A 334 -7.99 16.38 -1.95
C PHE A 334 -6.86 15.67 -1.20
N MET A 335 -5.96 15.00 -1.90
CA MET A 335 -4.85 14.28 -1.29
C MET A 335 -3.86 15.18 -0.54
N ARG A 336 -3.57 16.40 -1.05
CA ARG A 336 -2.75 17.40 -0.33
C ARG A 336 -3.38 17.84 0.97
N SER A 337 -4.71 17.86 1.01
CA SER A 337 -5.48 18.36 2.15
C SER A 337 -5.79 17.30 3.20
N LEU A 338 -5.53 16.01 2.92
CA LEU A 338 -5.74 14.93 3.88
C LEU A 338 -4.72 15.00 5.03
N ALA A 339 -5.23 15.01 6.26
CA ALA A 339 -4.39 14.94 7.46
C ALA A 339 -3.70 13.57 7.58
N PRO A 340 -2.48 13.52 8.14
CA PRO A 340 -1.87 12.26 8.52
C PRO A 340 -2.65 11.62 9.68
N PRO A 341 -2.76 10.28 9.74
CA PRO A 341 -3.34 9.61 10.90
C PRO A 341 -2.54 9.91 12.17
N SER A 342 -3.23 10.01 13.28
CA SER A 342 -2.61 10.14 14.60
C SER A 342 -2.35 8.76 15.22
N PRO A 343 -1.28 8.59 16.02
CA PRO A 343 -1.11 7.40 16.84
C PRO A 343 -2.30 7.18 17.77
N GLY A 344 -2.63 5.91 18.04
CA GLY A 344 -3.77 5.56 18.88
C GLY A 344 -3.48 4.43 19.84
N GLY A 345 -4.46 4.10 20.68
CA GLY A 345 -4.39 2.95 21.56
C GLY A 345 -4.34 1.63 20.79
N VAL A 346 -3.84 0.59 21.44
CA VAL A 346 -3.79 -0.77 20.91
C VAL A 346 -4.57 -1.70 21.82
N VAL A 347 -5.46 -2.48 21.25
CA VAL A 347 -6.16 -3.56 21.95
C VAL A 347 -5.57 -4.88 21.48
N PHE A 348 -5.09 -5.66 22.44
CA PHE A 348 -4.54 -6.99 22.21
C PHE A 348 -5.23 -8.01 23.11
N ASN A 349 -5.75 -9.08 22.56
CA ASN A 349 -6.54 -10.09 23.29
C ASN A 349 -7.68 -9.48 24.16
N GLY A 350 -8.34 -8.45 23.64
CA GLY A 350 -9.45 -7.77 24.34
C GLY A 350 -9.02 -6.82 25.45
N GLN A 351 -7.71 -6.60 25.66
CA GLN A 351 -7.18 -5.70 26.68
C GLN A 351 -6.41 -4.53 26.06
N GLN A 352 -6.54 -3.36 26.68
CA GLN A 352 -5.77 -2.18 26.28
C GLN A 352 -4.30 -2.37 26.63
N VAL A 353 -3.42 -2.26 25.64
CA VAL A 353 -1.98 -2.22 25.84
C VAL A 353 -1.58 -0.92 26.56
N SER A 354 -0.69 -1.03 27.55
CA SER A 354 -0.26 0.15 28.31
C SER A 354 0.55 1.14 27.47
N ALA A 355 0.44 2.41 27.75
CA ALA A 355 1.25 3.45 27.11
C ALA A 355 2.77 3.20 27.33
N GLN A 356 3.15 2.63 28.50
CA GLN A 356 4.54 2.27 28.77
C GLN A 356 5.04 1.17 27.83
N THR A 357 4.25 0.12 27.60
CA THR A 357 4.57 -0.97 26.62
C THR A 357 4.79 -0.41 25.23
N ILE A 358 3.87 0.46 24.75
CA ILE A 358 3.98 1.12 23.45
C ILE A 358 5.25 1.97 23.37
N SER A 359 5.55 2.75 24.41
CA SER A 359 6.76 3.58 24.47
C SER A 359 8.04 2.76 24.47
N THR A 360 8.06 1.65 25.21
CA THR A 360 9.20 0.71 25.22
C THR A 360 9.41 0.10 23.84
N GLY A 361 8.33 -0.31 23.17
CA GLY A 361 8.38 -0.81 21.80
C GLY A 361 8.96 0.20 20.81
N GLY A 362 8.58 1.48 20.93
CA GLY A 362 9.15 2.57 20.11
C GLY A 362 10.64 2.81 20.37
N ALA A 363 11.09 2.71 21.63
CA ALA A 363 12.51 2.80 21.98
C ALA A 363 13.30 1.60 21.41
N LEU A 364 12.76 0.38 21.51
CA LEU A 364 13.35 -0.82 20.90
C LEU A 364 13.41 -0.70 19.38
N PHE A 365 12.32 -0.30 18.72
CA PHE A 365 12.26 -0.06 17.28
C PHE A 365 13.41 0.84 16.80
N SER A 366 13.69 1.92 17.54
CA SER A 366 14.79 2.82 17.25
C SER A 366 16.16 2.19 17.51
N SER A 367 16.33 1.53 18.66
CA SER A 367 17.62 0.99 19.11
C SER A 367 18.15 -0.17 18.27
N ILE A 368 17.27 -1.00 17.72
CA ILE A 368 17.66 -2.12 16.85
C ILE A 368 17.91 -1.73 15.40
N GLY A 369 17.56 -0.47 15.01
CA GLY A 369 17.88 0.12 13.71
C GLY A 369 16.71 0.30 12.75
N CYS A 370 15.45 -0.05 13.10
CA CYS A 370 14.30 0.14 12.22
C CYS A 370 14.10 1.62 11.83
N ALA A 371 14.34 2.53 12.79
CA ALA A 371 14.23 3.98 12.59
C ALA A 371 15.26 4.58 11.63
N THR A 372 16.25 3.80 11.16
CA THR A 372 17.21 4.27 10.14
C THR A 372 16.51 4.52 8.82
N CYS A 373 15.67 3.57 8.35
CA CYS A 373 14.80 3.77 7.18
C CYS A 373 13.46 4.40 7.61
N HIS A 374 12.81 3.83 8.64
CA HIS A 374 11.54 4.32 9.15
C HIS A 374 11.75 5.49 10.14
N ASN A 375 12.39 6.57 9.65
CA ASN A 375 12.65 7.77 10.43
C ASN A 375 11.33 8.37 10.95
N PRO A 376 11.16 8.50 12.28
CA PRO A 376 9.92 9.04 12.86
C PRO A 376 9.53 10.40 12.33
N THR A 377 10.51 11.29 12.06
CA THR A 377 10.28 12.62 11.52
C THR A 377 11.38 12.99 10.54
N PRO A 378 11.21 12.70 9.23
CA PRO A 378 12.24 12.99 8.23
C PRO A 378 12.55 14.47 8.06
N GLY A 379 11.67 15.35 8.51
CA GLY A 379 11.93 16.80 8.47
C GLY A 379 10.70 17.66 8.69
N MET A 380 10.90 18.93 8.35
CA MET A 380 9.86 19.95 8.32
C MET A 380 9.48 20.25 6.88
N THR A 381 8.23 20.62 6.68
CA THR A 381 7.79 21.13 5.36
C THR A 381 8.35 22.54 5.10
N GLN A 382 8.50 22.88 3.82
CA GLN A 382 8.78 24.25 3.37
C GLN A 382 7.59 25.18 3.66
N ALA A 383 7.80 26.48 3.47
CA ALA A 383 6.69 27.42 3.39
C ALA A 383 5.75 27.04 2.23
N SER A 384 4.46 27.03 2.47
CA SER A 384 3.46 26.64 1.49
C SER A 384 2.45 27.77 1.28
N ASN A 385 2.17 28.08 0.03
CA ASN A 385 1.08 28.98 -0.35
C ASN A 385 -0.27 28.25 -0.47
N PHE A 386 -0.27 26.91 -0.42
CA PHE A 386 -1.50 26.10 -0.54
C PHE A 386 -2.33 26.22 0.74
N THR A 387 -1.74 25.93 1.90
CA THR A 387 -2.38 26.07 3.20
C THR A 387 -1.36 26.18 4.33
N SER A 388 -1.72 26.89 5.41
CA SER A 388 -0.81 27.10 6.56
C SER A 388 -0.45 25.78 7.28
N SER A 389 -1.32 24.78 7.28
CA SER A 389 -1.00 23.46 7.85
C SER A 389 0.13 22.72 7.14
N LEU A 390 0.48 23.11 5.92
CA LEU A 390 1.63 22.58 5.18
C LEU A 390 2.88 23.45 5.30
N SER A 391 2.83 24.56 6.04
CA SER A 391 3.97 25.48 6.19
C SER A 391 4.72 25.22 7.48
N SER A 392 6.02 24.91 7.36
CA SER A 392 6.91 24.68 8.51
C SER A 392 6.35 23.68 9.53
N ALA A 393 5.66 22.65 9.05
CA ALA A 393 5.03 21.60 9.86
C ALA A 393 5.94 20.38 9.97
N PRO A 394 5.99 19.71 11.14
CA PRO A 394 6.70 18.44 11.26
C PRO A 394 5.98 17.35 10.46
N VAL A 395 6.75 16.43 9.89
CA VAL A 395 6.23 15.32 9.08
C VAL A 395 6.47 14.00 9.84
N PRO A 396 5.54 13.51 10.65
CA PRO A 396 5.72 12.31 11.48
C PRO A 396 5.49 11.03 10.66
N ALA A 397 6.20 10.89 9.53
CA ALA A 397 5.92 9.86 8.52
C ALA A 397 6.43 8.47 8.90
N TYR A 398 7.41 8.34 9.78
CA TYR A 398 8.15 7.08 9.96
C TYR A 398 8.66 6.54 8.61
N SER A 399 9.34 7.40 7.87
CA SER A 399 9.92 7.11 6.55
C SER A 399 11.01 8.13 6.25
N ASP A 400 12.11 7.71 5.67
CA ASP A 400 13.15 8.59 5.12
C ASP A 400 12.88 9.01 3.67
N ILE A 401 11.85 8.43 3.02
CA ILE A 401 11.47 8.62 1.61
C ILE A 401 12.52 8.06 0.62
N GLU A 402 13.61 7.50 1.11
CA GLU A 402 14.63 6.88 0.27
C GLU A 402 14.17 5.55 -0.31
N ILE A 403 14.77 5.12 -1.41
CA ILE A 403 14.65 3.78 -1.97
C ILE A 403 15.82 2.93 -1.46
N HIS A 404 15.49 1.72 -1.01
CA HIS A 404 16.44 0.76 -0.45
C HIS A 404 16.39 -0.56 -1.20
N HIS A 405 17.54 -1.23 -1.31
CA HIS A 405 17.60 -2.60 -1.77
C HIS A 405 16.96 -3.53 -0.75
N MET A 406 15.83 -4.14 -1.11
CA MET A 406 15.08 -5.07 -0.26
C MET A 406 15.39 -6.54 -0.58
N GLY A 407 16.33 -6.76 -1.50
CA GLY A 407 16.84 -8.09 -1.85
C GLY A 407 15.82 -8.98 -2.58
N ASN A 408 16.26 -10.22 -2.86
CA ASN A 408 15.52 -11.16 -3.72
C ASN A 408 14.13 -11.54 -3.18
N GLY A 409 13.90 -11.46 -1.86
CA GLY A 409 12.63 -11.84 -1.24
C GLY A 409 11.48 -10.88 -1.51
N LEU A 410 11.80 -9.61 -1.75
CA LEU A 410 10.84 -8.55 -2.05
C LEU A 410 10.99 -7.98 -3.47
N ALA A 411 11.99 -8.41 -4.25
CA ALA A 411 12.18 -7.96 -5.62
C ALA A 411 10.94 -8.23 -6.48
N ASP A 412 10.51 -7.22 -7.24
CA ASP A 412 9.46 -7.33 -8.25
C ASP A 412 10.03 -7.36 -9.70
N ASN A 413 11.34 -7.15 -9.85
CA ASN A 413 12.06 -7.07 -11.12
C ASN A 413 11.58 -5.97 -12.07
N VAL A 414 10.87 -4.97 -11.54
CA VAL A 414 10.38 -3.82 -12.29
C VAL A 414 11.22 -2.59 -11.94
N SER A 415 11.76 -1.91 -12.93
CA SER A 415 12.47 -0.64 -12.74
C SER A 415 11.57 0.55 -13.06
N GLN A 416 11.63 1.60 -12.22
CA GLN A 416 10.92 2.87 -12.47
C GLN A 416 11.82 4.06 -12.13
N GLY A 417 12.13 4.88 -13.12
CA GLY A 417 13.13 5.92 -12.97
C GLY A 417 14.50 5.34 -12.60
N GLY A 418 15.12 5.84 -11.55
CA GLY A 418 16.39 5.33 -11.01
C GLY A 418 16.24 4.10 -10.11
N ALA A 419 15.02 3.72 -9.71
CA ALA A 419 14.80 2.58 -8.83
C ALA A 419 14.83 1.25 -9.58
N GLY A 420 15.70 0.34 -9.18
CA GLY A 420 15.84 -1.01 -9.74
C GLY A 420 14.78 -2.00 -9.24
N GLY A 421 14.88 -3.26 -9.74
CA GLY A 421 13.87 -4.29 -9.51
C GLY A 421 13.69 -4.75 -8.06
N ASP A 422 14.67 -4.56 -7.19
CA ASP A 422 14.62 -4.88 -5.75
C ASP A 422 14.60 -3.63 -4.86
N GLN A 423 14.57 -2.43 -5.44
CA GLN A 423 14.54 -1.18 -4.69
C GLN A 423 13.12 -0.69 -4.50
N PHE A 424 12.79 -0.31 -3.26
CA PHE A 424 11.49 0.22 -2.88
C PHE A 424 11.65 1.42 -1.94
N ARG A 425 10.76 2.39 -2.10
CA ARG A 425 10.65 3.51 -1.18
C ARG A 425 10.21 3.04 0.20
N THR A 426 10.86 3.53 1.24
CA THR A 426 10.40 3.33 2.61
C THR A 426 8.95 3.81 2.74
N ALA A 427 8.03 2.88 2.99
CA ALA A 427 6.61 3.22 3.16
C ALA A 427 6.40 3.99 4.46
N PRO A 428 5.64 5.10 4.48
CA PRO A 428 5.20 5.74 5.70
C PRO A 428 4.46 4.76 6.61
N LEU A 429 4.77 4.78 7.92
CA LEU A 429 4.12 3.89 8.88
C LEU A 429 2.96 4.55 9.64
N TRP A 430 2.72 5.86 9.51
CA TRP A 430 1.50 6.44 10.04
C TRP A 430 0.27 5.71 9.50
N GLY A 431 -0.71 5.45 10.37
CA GLY A 431 -1.91 4.68 10.03
C GLY A 431 -1.69 3.17 9.89
N LEU A 432 -0.48 2.65 10.20
CA LEU A 432 -0.18 1.21 10.13
C LEU A 432 -1.09 0.39 11.05
N GLY A 433 -1.51 0.95 12.18
CA GLY A 433 -2.45 0.30 13.08
C GLY A 433 -3.78 -0.09 12.44
N GLN A 434 -4.20 0.63 11.41
CA GLN A 434 -5.46 0.38 10.70
C GLN A 434 -5.26 -0.30 9.32
N ARG A 435 -4.02 -0.56 8.90
CA ARG A 435 -3.72 -1.18 7.60
C ARG A 435 -3.95 -2.69 7.66
N ILE A 436 -4.64 -3.21 6.64
CA ILE A 436 -4.95 -4.64 6.51
C ILE A 436 -3.82 -5.36 5.79
N PHE A 437 -3.56 -5.01 4.55
CA PHE A 437 -2.54 -5.64 3.71
C PHE A 437 -1.21 -4.90 3.83
N LEU A 438 -0.12 -5.65 3.92
CA LEU A 438 1.23 -5.17 4.19
C LEU A 438 2.17 -5.54 3.06
N LEU A 439 3.29 -4.80 2.95
CA LEU A 439 4.27 -4.83 1.86
C LEU A 439 3.68 -4.28 0.55
N HIS A 440 4.53 -4.10 -0.47
CA HIS A 440 4.12 -3.48 -1.74
C HIS A 440 3.08 -4.31 -2.52
N ASP A 441 3.04 -5.61 -2.31
CA ASP A 441 2.20 -6.56 -3.02
C ASP A 441 1.05 -7.15 -2.18
N GLY A 442 0.92 -6.73 -0.92
CA GLY A 442 -0.17 -7.18 -0.06
C GLY A 442 -0.12 -8.65 0.36
N ARG A 443 1.05 -9.32 0.21
CA ARG A 443 1.22 -10.76 0.46
C ARG A 443 0.91 -11.21 1.88
N THR A 444 0.78 -10.31 2.83
CA THR A 444 0.50 -10.64 4.23
C THR A 444 -0.35 -9.57 4.92
N THR A 445 -1.10 -10.01 5.92
CA THR A 445 -1.84 -9.14 6.86
C THR A 445 -1.20 -9.13 8.25
N ASN A 446 -0.09 -9.86 8.43
CA ASN A 446 0.57 -10.08 9.72
C ASN A 446 1.90 -9.33 9.79
N LEU A 447 2.07 -8.46 10.80
CA LEU A 447 3.26 -7.64 10.99
C LEU A 447 4.54 -8.48 11.19
N MET A 448 4.46 -9.57 11.94
CA MET A 448 5.63 -10.45 12.14
C MET A 448 6.13 -11.01 10.81
N THR A 449 5.21 -11.43 9.93
CA THR A 449 5.55 -11.91 8.59
C THR A 449 6.13 -10.80 7.74
N ALA A 450 5.57 -9.58 7.82
CA ALA A 450 6.10 -8.42 7.10
C ALA A 450 7.51 -8.06 7.57
N ILE A 451 7.78 -8.04 8.89
CA ILE A 451 9.11 -7.77 9.44
C ILE A 451 10.12 -8.85 8.97
N LYS A 452 9.74 -10.12 9.02
CA LYS A 452 10.61 -11.21 8.55
C LYS A 452 10.92 -11.13 7.06
N ALA A 453 10.01 -10.65 6.25
CA ALA A 453 10.20 -10.48 4.81
C ALA A 453 11.25 -9.41 4.45
N HIS A 454 11.62 -8.53 5.38
CA HIS A 454 12.68 -7.54 5.17
C HIS A 454 14.07 -8.16 5.02
N ALA A 455 14.28 -9.41 5.44
CA ALA A 455 15.57 -10.08 5.32
C ALA A 455 15.56 -11.06 4.15
N SER A 456 16.45 -10.84 3.20
CA SER A 456 16.77 -11.76 2.13
C SER A 456 18.15 -11.43 1.56
N ARG A 457 18.68 -12.29 0.68
CA ARG A 457 19.97 -12.02 0.04
C ARG A 457 19.91 -10.71 -0.76
N GLY A 458 20.78 -9.77 -0.41
CA GLY A 458 20.87 -8.46 -1.03
C GLY A 458 20.04 -7.37 -0.35
N SER A 459 19.32 -7.68 0.74
CA SER A 459 18.54 -6.69 1.47
C SER A 459 19.40 -5.90 2.47
N GLU A 460 19.32 -4.59 2.42
CA GLU A 460 19.93 -3.64 3.38
C GLU A 460 19.33 -3.82 4.79
N ALA A 461 18.10 -4.29 4.92
CA ALA A 461 17.41 -4.47 6.20
C ALA A 461 17.79 -5.77 6.92
N SER A 462 18.64 -6.64 6.35
CA SER A 462 18.95 -7.97 6.92
C SER A 462 19.54 -7.91 8.31
N THR A 463 20.46 -6.97 8.60
CA THR A 463 21.05 -6.77 9.92
C THR A 463 20.00 -6.38 10.95
N VAL A 464 19.14 -5.42 10.62
CA VAL A 464 18.06 -4.92 11.50
C VAL A 464 17.03 -6.01 11.78
N GLN A 465 16.65 -6.78 10.76
CA GLN A 465 15.75 -7.91 10.92
C GLN A 465 16.35 -8.99 11.83
N SER A 466 17.67 -9.25 11.71
CA SER A 466 18.39 -10.15 12.63
C SER A 466 18.39 -9.62 14.07
N ASN A 467 18.62 -8.33 14.27
CA ASN A 467 18.52 -7.69 15.58
C ASN A 467 17.12 -7.90 16.19
N PHE A 468 16.06 -7.69 15.41
CA PHE A 468 14.69 -7.97 15.84
C PHE A 468 14.52 -9.44 16.25
N SER A 469 15.03 -10.39 15.47
CA SER A 469 14.91 -11.82 15.75
C SER A 469 15.66 -12.27 17.02
N ASN A 470 16.69 -11.54 17.41
CA ASN A 470 17.49 -11.80 18.62
C ASN A 470 16.87 -11.21 19.90
N LEU A 471 15.82 -10.39 19.79
CA LEU A 471 15.09 -9.89 20.96
C LEU A 471 14.32 -11.01 21.65
N SER A 472 14.06 -10.82 22.96
CA SER A 472 13.12 -11.69 23.67
C SER A 472 11.71 -11.59 23.09
N SER A 473 10.88 -12.61 23.32
CA SER A 473 9.49 -12.63 22.87
C SER A 473 8.68 -11.43 23.38
N THR A 474 8.93 -11.00 24.61
CA THR A 474 8.29 -9.79 25.16
C THR A 474 8.70 -8.54 24.40
N GLN A 475 9.98 -8.36 24.13
CA GLN A 475 10.48 -7.20 23.39
C GLN A 475 9.98 -7.16 21.94
N GLN A 476 9.89 -8.32 21.27
CA GLN A 476 9.29 -8.41 19.95
C GLN A 476 7.80 -8.03 19.98
N GLN A 477 7.06 -8.49 21.02
CA GLN A 477 5.65 -8.10 21.19
C GLN A 477 5.49 -6.60 21.43
N GLU A 478 6.35 -5.98 22.24
CA GLU A 478 6.33 -4.52 22.48
C GLU A 478 6.52 -3.73 21.17
N ILE A 479 7.39 -4.20 20.25
CA ILE A 479 7.54 -3.60 18.92
C ILE A 479 6.28 -3.78 18.08
N LEU A 480 5.63 -4.95 18.09
CA LEU A 480 4.38 -5.16 17.36
C LEU A 480 3.25 -4.25 17.89
N ASP A 481 3.17 -4.11 19.20
CA ASP A 481 2.21 -3.21 19.86
C ASP A 481 2.47 -1.75 19.48
N PHE A 482 3.74 -1.32 19.49
CA PHE A 482 4.13 0.01 19.03
C PHE A 482 3.74 0.23 17.55
N LEU A 483 4.05 -0.70 16.66
CA LEU A 483 3.71 -0.58 15.24
C LEU A 483 2.20 -0.49 15.02
N ARG A 484 1.39 -1.24 15.77
CA ARG A 484 -0.07 -1.14 15.72
C ARG A 484 -0.63 0.13 16.39
N SER A 485 0.19 0.86 17.13
CA SER A 485 -0.19 2.18 17.66
C SER A 485 -0.06 3.33 16.64
N LEU A 486 0.71 3.14 15.58
CA LEU A 486 0.99 4.14 14.52
C LEU A 486 -0.19 4.35 13.55
#